data_f59dd9309bc87faf98774a55ae324134
#
_entry.id   f59dd9309bc87faf98774a55ae324134
#
_cell.length_a   1.000
_cell.length_b   1.000
_cell.length_c   1.000
_cell.angle_alpha   90.00
_cell.angle_beta   90.00
_cell.angle_gamma   90.00
#
_symmetry.space_group_name_H-M   'P 1'
#
loop_
_entity.id
_entity.type
_entity.pdbx_description
1 polymer ?
#
loop_
_entity_poly.entity_id
_entity_poly.type
_entity_poly.pdbx_seq_one_letter_code
_entity_poly.pdbx_strand_id
1 'polypeptide(L)'
;DRGYSYPPESYGILAWWDYGHWITFMAKRIPNSNPFQDNLAGSSGVAGFFTATSEGEGANIAAKLKSKYVITDFSLVRGNFAAMALWSDPTRGTTPFQAVIYRQNNPPSSELVQQPIFTPDYYNTMIIRMHIFDGSMVTPEEVIYIEFRDQSYEGRTIPVIVKSQYVNATEGAAKIKSFNAAAPAGMHAILASIEVTKPLREVPALQHFRLVYESPQNASQYYQISSTNVQLQDMKSIKIFEIVPGATIHGTGTIEIPLETNTGRSFVYRQESVNGTFVVPYATGGGTPGGVRATGKYTIIETGRTYEVTDDDVREGRVVNGNG
;
A
#
# COMPACT_ATOMS: atom_id res chain seq x y z
N ASP A 1 -29.62 -15.59 19.36
CA ASP A 1 -28.80 -15.92 18.20
C ASP A 1 -28.21 -17.30 18.37
N ARG A 2 -28.69 -18.25 17.62
CA ARG A 2 -28.01 -19.54 17.47
C ARG A 2 -26.92 -19.33 16.42
N GLY A 3 -25.74 -18.86 16.86
CA GLY A 3 -24.60 -18.65 15.96
C GLY A 3 -24.29 -19.94 15.21
N TYR A 4 -24.23 -19.85 13.89
CA TYR A 4 -23.73 -20.95 13.08
C TYR A 4 -22.28 -21.23 13.48
N SER A 5 -21.99 -22.47 13.88
CA SER A 5 -20.63 -22.88 14.21
C SER A 5 -19.93 -23.33 12.92
N TYR A 6 -19.00 -22.53 12.48
CA TYR A 6 -18.17 -22.87 11.32
C TYR A 6 -17.20 -24.03 11.66
N PRO A 7 -16.90 -24.91 10.71
CA PRO A 7 -15.84 -25.90 10.85
C PRO A 7 -14.51 -25.26 11.27
N PRO A 8 -13.65 -25.96 12.05
CA PRO A 8 -12.40 -25.40 12.56
C PRO A 8 -11.43 -24.90 11.46
N GLU A 9 -11.48 -25.52 10.28
CA GLU A 9 -10.67 -25.17 9.10
C GLU A 9 -11.23 -23.99 8.30
N SER A 10 -12.39 -23.46 8.70
CA SER A 10 -13.00 -22.32 8.02
C SER A 10 -12.17 -21.06 8.21
N TYR A 11 -12.08 -20.27 7.18
CA TYR A 11 -11.37 -19.00 7.19
C TYR A 11 -12.20 -17.88 6.57
N GLY A 12 -11.89 -16.65 6.99
CA GLY A 12 -12.48 -15.44 6.46
C GLY A 12 -11.76 -14.91 5.21
N ILE A 13 -12.50 -14.13 4.43
CA ILE A 13 -11.96 -13.30 3.35
C ILE A 13 -12.15 -11.86 3.73
N LEU A 14 -11.05 -11.12 3.85
CA LEU A 14 -11.01 -9.72 4.17
C LEU A 14 -11.19 -8.92 2.88
N ALA A 15 -12.31 -8.20 2.78
CA ALA A 15 -12.66 -7.36 1.64
C ALA A 15 -13.51 -6.20 2.11
N TRP A 16 -13.62 -5.15 1.30
CA TRP A 16 -14.57 -4.10 1.59
C TRP A 16 -16.00 -4.65 1.65
N TRP A 17 -16.85 -4.09 2.47
CA TRP A 17 -18.15 -4.62 2.85
C TRP A 17 -19.11 -4.93 1.68
N ASP A 18 -19.03 -4.18 0.59
CA ASP A 18 -19.87 -4.36 -0.59
C ASP A 18 -19.59 -5.67 -1.36
N TYR A 19 -18.42 -6.28 -1.18
CA TYR A 19 -18.11 -7.60 -1.73
C TYR A 19 -18.68 -8.79 -0.93
N GLY A 20 -19.20 -8.56 0.28
CA GLY A 20 -19.59 -9.62 1.20
C GLY A 20 -20.59 -10.61 0.60
N HIS A 21 -21.63 -10.14 -0.08
CA HIS A 21 -22.60 -11.04 -0.71
C HIS A 21 -22.02 -11.85 -1.88
N TRP A 22 -21.11 -11.25 -2.67
CA TRP A 22 -20.41 -11.95 -3.73
C TRP A 22 -19.50 -13.05 -3.19
N ILE A 23 -18.77 -12.78 -2.11
CA ILE A 23 -17.93 -13.76 -1.42
C ILE A 23 -18.76 -14.93 -0.92
N THR A 24 -19.90 -14.65 -0.29
CA THR A 24 -20.80 -15.69 0.22
C THR A 24 -21.43 -16.49 -0.92
N PHE A 25 -22.02 -15.81 -1.90
CA PHE A 25 -22.82 -16.47 -2.92
C PHE A 25 -21.97 -17.15 -3.99
N MET A 26 -20.94 -16.46 -4.51
CA MET A 26 -20.12 -16.95 -5.61
C MET A 26 -18.97 -17.84 -5.13
N ALA A 27 -18.20 -17.37 -4.16
CA ALA A 27 -17.03 -18.07 -3.68
C ALA A 27 -17.36 -19.13 -2.62
N LYS A 28 -18.57 -19.12 -2.03
CA LYS A 28 -18.96 -20.02 -0.93
C LYS A 28 -17.98 -19.92 0.23
N ARG A 29 -17.56 -18.69 0.58
CA ARG A 29 -16.62 -18.39 1.66
C ARG A 29 -17.21 -17.39 2.63
N ILE A 30 -16.55 -17.18 3.76
CA ILE A 30 -16.97 -16.30 4.84
C ILE A 30 -16.40 -14.90 4.57
N PRO A 31 -17.21 -13.87 4.27
CA PRO A 31 -16.73 -12.50 4.25
C PRO A 31 -16.49 -12.02 5.67
N ASN A 32 -15.38 -11.32 5.92
CA ASN A 32 -15.15 -10.68 7.22
C ASN A 32 -16.04 -9.45 7.44
N SER A 33 -16.48 -8.80 6.37
CA SER A 33 -17.51 -7.77 6.38
C SER A 33 -18.49 -7.97 5.23
N ASN A 34 -19.71 -7.44 5.40
CA ASN A 34 -20.81 -7.63 4.45
C ASN A 34 -21.64 -6.34 4.34
N PRO A 35 -22.65 -6.26 3.44
CA PRO A 35 -23.50 -5.08 3.31
C PRO A 35 -24.31 -4.69 4.56
N PHE A 36 -24.37 -5.53 5.60
CA PHE A 36 -24.89 -5.14 6.92
C PHE A 36 -23.82 -4.44 7.77
N GLN A 37 -22.60 -4.28 7.24
CA GLN A 37 -21.48 -3.58 7.85
C GLN A 37 -20.92 -4.24 9.14
N ASP A 38 -21.17 -5.54 9.29
CA ASP A 38 -20.57 -6.32 10.37
C ASP A 38 -19.03 -6.26 10.28
N ASN A 39 -18.34 -6.10 11.41
CA ASN A 39 -16.88 -6.01 11.52
C ASN A 39 -16.23 -4.94 10.63
N LEU A 40 -16.98 -3.95 10.14
CA LEU A 40 -16.43 -2.91 9.27
C LEU A 40 -15.66 -1.84 10.05
N ALA A 41 -16.31 -1.31 11.11
CA ALA A 41 -15.88 -0.10 11.80
C ALA A 41 -14.78 -0.32 12.83
N GLY A 42 -14.08 0.78 13.15
CA GLY A 42 -13.07 0.86 14.20
C GLY A 42 -11.69 0.36 13.78
N SER A 43 -10.71 0.61 14.62
CA SER A 43 -9.31 0.25 14.39
C SER A 43 -9.05 -1.26 14.32
N SER A 44 -10.00 -2.10 14.75
CA SER A 44 -9.89 -3.56 14.68
C SER A 44 -10.82 -4.19 13.63
N GLY A 45 -11.58 -3.38 12.89
CA GLY A 45 -12.45 -3.81 11.80
C GLY A 45 -11.73 -3.84 10.45
N VAL A 46 -12.49 -4.17 9.41
CA VAL A 46 -11.98 -4.21 8.02
C VAL A 46 -11.46 -2.85 7.57
N ALA A 47 -12.11 -1.74 7.95
CA ALA A 47 -11.63 -0.39 7.67
C ALA A 47 -10.28 -0.14 8.35
N GLY A 48 -10.12 -0.55 9.62
CA GLY A 48 -8.87 -0.47 10.36
C GLY A 48 -7.75 -1.27 9.70
N PHE A 49 -8.03 -2.46 9.19
CA PHE A 49 -7.04 -3.25 8.45
C PHE A 49 -6.50 -2.50 7.24
N PHE A 50 -7.37 -1.99 6.38
CA PHE A 50 -6.95 -1.31 5.16
C PHE A 50 -6.19 -0.01 5.40
N THR A 51 -6.48 0.68 6.51
CA THR A 51 -5.83 1.94 6.89
C THR A 51 -4.68 1.77 7.88
N ALA A 52 -4.42 0.54 8.38
CA ALA A 52 -3.27 0.25 9.23
C ALA A 52 -1.96 0.63 8.53
N THR A 53 -1.08 1.36 9.22
CA THR A 53 0.18 1.89 8.67
C THR A 53 1.39 1.01 8.97
N SER A 54 1.19 -0.08 9.69
CA SER A 54 2.20 -1.12 9.90
C SER A 54 1.64 -2.49 9.54
N GLU A 55 2.52 -3.36 9.02
CA GLU A 55 2.13 -4.74 8.71
C GLU A 55 1.73 -5.52 9.96
N GLY A 56 2.42 -5.30 11.09
CA GLY A 56 2.10 -5.96 12.35
C GLY A 56 0.67 -5.65 12.84
N GLU A 57 0.23 -4.40 12.71
CA GLU A 57 -1.15 -4.01 13.03
C GLU A 57 -2.13 -4.70 12.07
N GLY A 58 -1.89 -4.64 10.76
CA GLY A 58 -2.71 -5.32 9.76
C GLY A 58 -2.79 -6.83 9.98
N ALA A 59 -1.67 -7.49 10.23
CA ALA A 59 -1.62 -8.91 10.51
C ALA A 59 -2.40 -9.30 11.79
N ASN A 60 -2.30 -8.50 12.84
CA ASN A 60 -3.07 -8.71 14.08
C ASN A 60 -4.58 -8.60 13.86
N ILE A 61 -5.03 -7.62 13.05
CA ILE A 61 -6.45 -7.48 12.70
C ILE A 61 -6.91 -8.68 11.88
N ALA A 62 -6.15 -9.05 10.85
CA ALA A 62 -6.46 -10.20 10.00
C ALA A 62 -6.53 -11.52 10.79
N ALA A 63 -5.64 -11.71 11.76
CA ALA A 63 -5.64 -12.88 12.64
C ALA A 63 -6.90 -12.93 13.53
N LYS A 64 -7.29 -11.79 14.13
CA LYS A 64 -8.54 -11.69 14.93
C LYS A 64 -9.78 -12.00 14.10
N LEU A 65 -9.80 -11.57 12.83
CA LEU A 65 -10.87 -11.84 11.88
C LEU A 65 -10.76 -13.25 11.24
N LYS A 66 -9.75 -14.05 11.59
CA LYS A 66 -9.46 -15.37 11.02
C LYS A 66 -9.39 -15.35 9.50
N SER A 67 -8.80 -14.31 8.97
CA SER A 67 -8.67 -14.09 7.53
C SER A 67 -7.54 -14.95 6.95
N LYS A 68 -7.77 -15.52 5.77
CA LYS A 68 -6.74 -16.20 4.99
C LYS A 68 -6.39 -15.45 3.70
N TYR A 69 -7.37 -14.75 3.14
CA TYR A 69 -7.19 -13.96 1.93
C TYR A 69 -7.67 -12.53 2.14
N VAL A 70 -7.06 -11.62 1.38
CA VAL A 70 -7.44 -10.20 1.30
C VAL A 70 -7.75 -9.87 -0.15
N ILE A 71 -8.91 -9.26 -0.39
CA ILE A 71 -9.29 -8.72 -1.70
C ILE A 71 -9.15 -7.20 -1.63
N THR A 72 -8.33 -6.64 -2.51
CA THR A 72 -8.16 -5.19 -2.66
C THR A 72 -8.77 -4.72 -3.98
N ASP A 73 -9.33 -3.52 -3.97
CA ASP A 73 -9.93 -2.85 -5.13
C ASP A 73 -9.28 -1.49 -5.32
N PHE A 74 -9.06 -1.08 -6.56
CA PHE A 74 -8.50 0.23 -6.87
C PHE A 74 -9.35 1.40 -6.34
N SER A 75 -10.67 1.23 -6.21
CA SER A 75 -11.54 2.26 -5.63
C SER A 75 -11.14 2.62 -4.20
N LEU A 76 -10.61 1.66 -3.44
CA LEU A 76 -10.16 1.86 -2.06
C LEU A 76 -8.87 2.70 -1.97
N VAL A 77 -8.13 2.81 -3.08
CA VAL A 77 -6.92 3.64 -3.14
C VAL A 77 -7.25 5.13 -3.13
N ARG A 78 -8.30 5.55 -3.83
CA ARG A 78 -8.68 6.97 -3.97
C ARG A 78 -10.14 7.25 -3.66
N GLY A 79 -11.06 6.65 -4.40
CA GLY A 79 -12.49 6.98 -4.35
C GLY A 79 -13.10 6.72 -2.97
N ASN A 80 -12.89 5.54 -2.43
CA ASN A 80 -13.43 5.10 -1.14
C ASN A 80 -12.44 5.25 0.02
N PHE A 81 -11.22 5.77 -0.21
CA PHE A 81 -10.20 5.91 0.84
C PHE A 81 -10.70 6.75 2.02
N ALA A 82 -11.36 7.88 1.73
CA ALA A 82 -11.91 8.75 2.78
C ALA A 82 -12.98 8.03 3.63
N ALA A 83 -13.82 7.21 3.00
CA ALA A 83 -14.80 6.39 3.71
C ALA A 83 -14.10 5.37 4.62
N MET A 84 -13.09 4.66 4.13
CA MET A 84 -12.31 3.73 4.97
C MET A 84 -11.69 4.43 6.17
N ALA A 85 -11.06 5.59 5.96
CA ALA A 85 -10.44 6.36 7.02
C ALA A 85 -11.46 6.81 8.09
N LEU A 86 -12.64 7.27 7.67
CA LEU A 86 -13.73 7.66 8.58
C LEU A 86 -14.32 6.46 9.33
N TRP A 87 -14.47 5.30 8.68
CA TRP A 87 -14.94 4.09 9.33
C TRP A 87 -13.91 3.51 10.31
N SER A 88 -12.63 3.66 10.02
CA SER A 88 -11.54 3.24 10.90
C SER A 88 -11.44 4.12 12.16
N ASP A 89 -11.42 5.43 11.95
CA ASP A 89 -11.35 6.44 13.01
C ASP A 89 -12.17 7.68 12.61
N PRO A 90 -13.42 7.81 13.08
CA PRO A 90 -14.30 8.93 12.73
C PRO A 90 -13.81 10.28 13.29
N THR A 91 -12.93 10.27 14.29
CA THR A 91 -12.38 11.49 14.88
C THR A 91 -11.27 12.08 14.03
N ARG A 92 -10.38 11.24 13.52
CA ARG A 92 -9.22 11.66 12.73
C ARG A 92 -9.51 11.67 11.23
N GLY A 93 -10.37 10.76 10.75
CA GLY A 93 -10.72 10.63 9.34
C GLY A 93 -9.48 10.55 8.44
N THR A 94 -9.45 11.36 7.38
CA THR A 94 -8.33 11.39 6.43
C THR A 94 -7.12 12.21 6.90
N THR A 95 -7.20 12.93 8.03
CA THR A 95 -6.14 13.84 8.50
C THR A 95 -4.75 13.21 8.61
N PRO A 96 -4.58 11.94 9.03
CA PRO A 96 -3.25 11.33 9.07
C PRO A 96 -2.65 11.07 7.68
N PHE A 97 -3.50 10.93 6.66
CA PHE A 97 -3.14 10.40 5.34
C PHE A 97 -3.03 11.48 4.26
N GLN A 98 -3.71 12.61 4.48
CA GLN A 98 -3.79 13.69 3.49
C GLN A 98 -3.73 15.04 4.19
N ALA A 99 -3.02 15.99 3.57
CA ALA A 99 -3.05 17.39 3.92
C ALA A 99 -3.55 18.19 2.70
N VAL A 100 -3.95 19.44 2.93
CA VAL A 100 -4.39 20.34 1.87
C VAL A 100 -3.46 21.54 1.81
N ILE A 101 -2.95 21.83 0.62
CA ILE A 101 -2.23 23.03 0.30
C ILE A 101 -2.99 23.77 -0.81
N TYR A 102 -2.88 25.09 -0.86
CA TYR A 102 -3.61 25.88 -1.86
C TYR A 102 -2.67 26.35 -2.96
N ARG A 103 -3.11 26.30 -4.19
CA ARG A 103 -2.44 26.91 -5.33
C ARG A 103 -3.30 28.04 -5.88
N GLN A 104 -2.65 29.09 -6.31
CA GLN A 104 -3.34 30.14 -7.06
C GLN A 104 -3.62 29.63 -8.48
N ASN A 105 -4.84 29.84 -8.95
CA ASN A 105 -5.17 29.54 -10.32
C ASN A 105 -4.38 30.44 -11.28
N ASN A 106 -4.26 30.05 -12.56
CA ASN A 106 -3.47 30.83 -13.52
C ASN A 106 -3.92 32.27 -13.59
N PRO A 107 -2.97 33.25 -13.63
CA PRO A 107 -3.32 34.65 -13.82
C PRO A 107 -4.24 34.86 -15.05
N PRO A 108 -5.23 35.77 -15.00
CA PRO A 108 -5.41 36.79 -13.97
C PRO A 108 -6.27 36.40 -12.77
N SER A 109 -6.65 35.13 -12.63
CA SER A 109 -7.49 34.69 -11.49
C SER A 109 -6.73 34.79 -10.18
N SER A 110 -7.39 35.36 -9.15
CA SER A 110 -6.93 35.32 -7.75
C SER A 110 -7.51 34.14 -6.97
N GLU A 111 -8.25 33.24 -7.64
CA GLU A 111 -8.90 32.10 -7.04
C GLU A 111 -7.89 31.09 -6.49
N LEU A 112 -8.11 30.68 -5.25
CA LEU A 112 -7.31 29.66 -4.58
C LEU A 112 -7.98 28.30 -4.73
N VAL A 113 -7.26 27.35 -5.31
CA VAL A 113 -7.70 25.97 -5.53
C VAL A 113 -7.02 25.06 -4.52
N GLN A 114 -7.81 24.21 -3.85
CA GLN A 114 -7.30 23.19 -2.95
C GLN A 114 -6.55 22.11 -3.73
N GLN A 115 -5.35 21.79 -3.26
CA GLN A 115 -4.52 20.71 -3.77
C GLN A 115 -4.28 19.72 -2.64
N PRO A 116 -4.95 18.55 -2.64
CA PRO A 116 -4.63 17.49 -1.71
C PRO A 116 -3.23 16.95 -1.99
N ILE A 117 -2.48 16.71 -0.91
CA ILE A 117 -1.17 16.06 -0.93
C ILE A 117 -1.20 14.87 0.02
N PHE A 118 -0.51 13.79 -0.36
CA PHE A 118 -0.42 12.59 0.46
C PHE A 118 0.72 12.70 1.48
N THR A 119 0.48 12.18 2.68
CA THR A 119 1.48 12.06 3.74
C THR A 119 2.24 10.74 3.61
N PRO A 120 3.38 10.54 4.32
CA PRO A 120 4.02 9.23 4.39
C PRO A 120 3.10 8.11 4.90
N ASP A 121 2.19 8.42 5.84
CA ASP A 121 1.26 7.44 6.41
C ASP A 121 0.27 6.89 5.37
N TYR A 122 -0.12 7.70 4.37
CA TYR A 122 -0.94 7.22 3.27
C TYR A 122 -0.27 6.05 2.53
N TYR A 123 1.01 6.18 2.19
CA TYR A 123 1.76 5.15 1.47
C TYR A 123 2.04 3.91 2.31
N ASN A 124 2.09 4.06 3.64
CA ASN A 124 2.28 2.96 4.57
C ASN A 124 1.00 2.17 4.85
N THR A 125 -0.18 2.66 4.43
CA THR A 125 -1.42 1.92 4.64
C THR A 125 -1.39 0.56 3.95
N MET A 126 -2.03 -0.45 4.57
CA MET A 126 -2.10 -1.79 3.99
C MET A 126 -2.69 -1.79 2.59
N ILE A 127 -3.73 -0.97 2.34
CA ILE A 127 -4.35 -0.89 1.01
C ILE A 127 -3.36 -0.40 -0.06
N ILE A 128 -2.56 0.62 0.22
CA ILE A 128 -1.58 1.16 -0.74
C ILE A 128 -0.43 0.18 -0.94
N ARG A 129 0.12 -0.37 0.13
CA ARG A 129 1.20 -1.36 0.06
C ARG A 129 0.79 -2.59 -0.76
N MET A 130 -0.44 -3.07 -0.58
CA MET A 130 -0.96 -4.20 -1.34
C MET A 130 -1.32 -3.80 -2.79
N HIS A 131 -2.22 -2.85 -2.96
CA HIS A 131 -2.83 -2.62 -4.27
C HIS A 131 -1.90 -1.88 -5.24
N ILE A 132 -1.13 -0.89 -4.75
CA ILE A 132 -0.25 -0.08 -5.59
C ILE A 132 1.13 -0.72 -5.74
N PHE A 133 1.69 -1.25 -4.65
CA PHE A 133 3.08 -1.72 -4.62
C PHE A 133 3.23 -3.25 -4.63
N ASP A 134 2.14 -4.00 -4.81
CA ASP A 134 2.14 -5.49 -4.86
C ASP A 134 2.80 -6.14 -3.62
N GLY A 135 2.84 -5.41 -2.50
CA GLY A 135 3.52 -5.82 -1.29
C GLY A 135 5.04 -5.66 -1.33
N SER A 136 5.63 -5.16 -2.41
CA SER A 136 7.06 -4.92 -2.55
C SER A 136 7.52 -3.65 -1.83
N MET A 137 8.77 -3.62 -1.41
CA MET A 137 9.43 -2.39 -0.99
C MET A 137 9.53 -1.41 -2.15
N VAL A 138 9.32 -0.12 -1.87
CA VAL A 138 9.48 0.97 -2.83
C VAL A 138 10.36 2.08 -2.25
N THR A 139 11.43 2.38 -2.95
CA THR A 139 12.30 3.52 -2.62
C THR A 139 11.86 4.75 -3.43
N PRO A 140 11.68 5.92 -2.81
CA PRO A 140 11.29 7.13 -3.51
C PRO A 140 12.43 7.61 -4.43
N GLU A 141 12.09 7.87 -5.68
CA GLU A 141 13.04 8.39 -6.66
C GLU A 141 12.87 9.89 -6.82
N GLU A 142 11.64 10.34 -7.08
CA GLU A 142 11.29 11.71 -7.39
C GLU A 142 10.09 12.15 -6.53
N VAL A 143 10.19 13.35 -5.95
CA VAL A 143 9.19 13.96 -5.09
C VAL A 143 8.98 15.42 -5.49
N ILE A 144 7.87 16.03 -5.05
CA ILE A 144 7.62 17.45 -5.29
C ILE A 144 8.16 18.23 -4.10
N TYR A 145 9.13 19.11 -4.37
CA TYR A 145 9.55 20.16 -3.44
C TYR A 145 8.60 21.34 -3.59
N ILE A 146 8.00 21.80 -2.50
CA ILE A 146 7.05 22.90 -2.45
C ILE A 146 7.53 23.94 -1.45
N GLU A 147 7.65 25.19 -1.91
CA GLU A 147 7.72 26.37 -1.05
C GLU A 147 6.32 26.97 -0.93
N PHE A 148 5.86 27.26 0.26
CA PHE A 148 4.57 27.89 0.50
C PHE A 148 4.67 29.00 1.55
N ARG A 149 3.70 29.91 1.51
CA ARG A 149 3.53 30.94 2.51
C ARG A 149 2.21 30.77 3.25
N ASP A 150 2.22 31.11 4.51
CA ASP A 150 1.01 31.26 5.29
C ASP A 150 0.26 32.53 4.86
N GLN A 151 -1.00 32.39 4.48
CA GLN A 151 -1.86 33.46 4.04
C GLN A 151 -3.17 33.45 4.81
N SER A 152 -3.61 34.60 5.27
CA SER A 152 -4.95 34.78 5.85
C SER A 152 -6.00 34.70 4.72
N TYR A 153 -6.95 33.83 4.86
CA TYR A 153 -8.07 33.66 3.93
C TYR A 153 -9.33 33.31 4.73
N GLU A 154 -10.37 34.09 4.63
CA GLU A 154 -11.64 33.89 5.35
C GLU A 154 -11.46 33.67 6.88
N GLY A 155 -10.55 34.40 7.50
CA GLY A 155 -10.26 34.30 8.94
C GLY A 155 -9.47 33.06 9.36
N ARG A 156 -8.93 32.29 8.43
CA ARG A 156 -8.06 31.14 8.68
C ARG A 156 -6.70 31.31 8.03
N THR A 157 -5.66 30.77 8.63
CA THR A 157 -4.34 30.70 8.00
C THR A 157 -4.28 29.46 7.12
N ILE A 158 -3.98 29.64 5.85
CA ILE A 158 -3.85 28.55 4.87
C ILE A 158 -2.47 28.58 4.21
N PRO A 159 -1.89 27.39 3.87
CA PRO A 159 -0.64 27.30 3.13
C PRO A 159 -0.88 27.51 1.63
N VAL A 160 -0.29 28.57 1.05
CA VAL A 160 -0.42 28.87 -0.38
C VAL A 160 0.91 28.63 -1.09
N ILE A 161 0.90 27.80 -2.13
CA ILE A 161 2.08 27.46 -2.93
C ILE A 161 2.64 28.72 -3.58
N VAL A 162 3.94 28.95 -3.39
CA VAL A 162 4.72 29.99 -4.05
C VAL A 162 5.56 29.39 -5.18
N LYS A 163 6.12 28.19 -4.94
CA LYS A 163 6.95 27.48 -5.89
C LYS A 163 6.80 26.00 -5.72
N SER A 164 6.79 25.24 -6.82
CA SER A 164 6.81 23.78 -6.82
C SER A 164 7.73 23.27 -7.94
N GLN A 165 8.46 22.19 -7.67
CA GLN A 165 9.32 21.53 -8.65
C GLN A 165 9.55 20.07 -8.28
N TYR A 166 9.73 19.22 -9.27
CA TYR A 166 10.19 17.85 -9.04
C TYR A 166 11.67 17.85 -8.68
N VAL A 167 12.06 17.07 -7.71
CA VAL A 167 13.43 16.89 -7.24
C VAL A 167 13.68 15.43 -6.86
N ASN A 168 14.93 15.00 -6.91
CA ASN A 168 15.32 13.75 -6.30
C ASN A 168 15.04 13.79 -4.78
N ALA A 169 14.56 12.68 -4.20
CA ALA A 169 14.14 12.63 -2.81
C ALA A 169 15.26 13.02 -1.82
N THR A 170 16.51 12.57 -2.08
CA THR A 170 17.67 12.90 -1.25
C THR A 170 18.04 14.39 -1.33
N GLU A 171 18.07 14.95 -2.54
CA GLU A 171 18.32 16.38 -2.76
C GLU A 171 17.21 17.23 -2.16
N GLY A 172 15.97 16.78 -2.27
CA GLY A 172 14.80 17.44 -1.71
C GLY A 172 14.87 17.60 -0.20
N ALA A 173 15.30 16.57 0.52
CA ALA A 173 15.47 16.62 1.97
C ALA A 173 16.52 17.68 2.41
N ALA A 174 17.65 17.72 1.72
CA ALA A 174 18.69 18.73 1.97
C ALA A 174 18.19 20.14 1.67
N LYS A 175 17.43 20.32 0.57
CA LYS A 175 16.87 21.59 0.14
C LYS A 175 15.84 22.15 1.12
N ILE A 176 14.96 21.30 1.67
CA ILE A 176 14.02 21.71 2.73
C ILE A 176 14.78 22.22 3.95
N LYS A 177 15.76 21.46 4.42
CA LYS A 177 16.54 21.84 5.62
C LYS A 177 17.20 23.18 5.43
N SER A 178 17.84 23.42 4.28
CA SER A 178 18.50 24.68 3.95
C SER A 178 17.49 25.84 3.85
N PHE A 179 16.37 25.65 3.16
CA PHE A 179 15.35 26.67 2.99
C PHE A 179 14.74 27.05 4.33
N ASN A 180 14.24 26.09 5.11
CA ASN A 180 13.55 26.39 6.38
C ASN A 180 14.46 27.01 7.45
N ALA A 181 15.79 26.79 7.36
CA ALA A 181 16.74 27.44 8.25
C ALA A 181 16.94 28.93 7.97
N ALA A 182 16.66 29.39 6.73
CA ALA A 182 16.88 30.78 6.29
C ALA A 182 15.60 31.47 5.79
N ALA A 183 14.45 30.80 5.84
CA ALA A 183 13.20 31.30 5.30
C ALA A 183 12.68 32.50 6.09
N PRO A 184 12.08 33.52 5.40
CA PRO A 184 11.35 34.58 6.05
C PRO A 184 10.18 34.05 6.90
N ALA A 185 9.73 34.83 7.88
CA ALA A 185 8.58 34.47 8.71
C ALA A 185 7.34 34.15 7.83
N GLY A 186 6.66 33.06 8.12
CA GLY A 186 5.49 32.62 7.37
C GLY A 186 5.81 31.95 6.03
N MET A 187 7.08 31.71 5.71
CA MET A 187 7.51 30.90 4.56
C MET A 187 8.04 29.55 5.01
N HIS A 188 7.63 28.50 4.32
CA HIS A 188 7.99 27.12 4.63
C HIS A 188 8.26 26.32 3.37
N ALA A 189 9.04 25.25 3.50
CA ALA A 189 9.20 24.26 2.45
C ALA A 189 8.92 22.85 2.96
N ILE A 190 8.31 22.03 2.10
CA ILE A 190 8.01 20.61 2.36
C ILE A 190 8.32 19.76 1.12
N LEU A 191 8.47 18.45 1.34
CA LEU A 191 8.27 17.48 0.27
C LEU A 191 6.81 17.03 0.26
N ALA A 192 6.27 16.87 -0.92
CA ALA A 192 4.90 16.45 -1.14
C ALA A 192 4.81 15.45 -2.29
N SER A 193 3.73 14.71 -2.32
CA SER A 193 3.32 13.92 -3.47
C SER A 193 1.81 14.04 -3.66
N ILE A 194 1.40 14.06 -4.92
CA ILE A 194 0.00 14.05 -5.36
C ILE A 194 -0.32 12.76 -6.13
N GLU A 195 0.68 11.91 -6.32
CA GLU A 195 0.57 10.67 -7.06
C GLU A 195 0.60 9.46 -6.12
N VAL A 196 -0.34 8.54 -6.29
CA VAL A 196 -0.45 7.34 -5.44
C VAL A 196 0.73 6.37 -5.59
N THR A 197 1.48 6.48 -6.69
CA THR A 197 2.63 5.62 -7.01
C THR A 197 3.98 6.19 -6.58
N LYS A 198 4.02 7.45 -6.13
CA LYS A 198 5.27 8.15 -5.78
C LYS A 198 5.31 8.46 -4.28
N PRO A 199 5.83 7.55 -3.43
CA PRO A 199 5.92 7.77 -2.00
C PRO A 199 6.97 8.83 -1.66
N LEU A 200 6.81 9.48 -0.50
CA LEU A 200 7.72 10.50 0.01
C LEU A 200 8.93 9.93 0.75
N ARG A 201 8.80 8.71 1.21
CA ARG A 201 9.81 7.94 1.96
C ARG A 201 9.74 6.51 1.49
N GLU A 202 10.74 5.73 1.84
CA GLU A 202 10.71 4.31 1.62
C GLU A 202 9.47 3.67 2.24
N VAL A 203 8.83 2.81 1.47
CA VAL A 203 7.71 1.98 1.90
C VAL A 203 8.22 0.55 2.05
N PRO A 204 8.19 -0.03 3.26
CA PRO A 204 8.73 -1.37 3.48
C PRO A 204 7.88 -2.45 2.80
N ALA A 205 8.49 -3.56 2.45
CA ALA A 205 7.80 -4.72 1.90
C ALA A 205 6.83 -5.35 2.91
N LEU A 206 5.79 -6.03 2.40
CA LEU A 206 4.94 -6.92 3.17
C LEU A 206 5.58 -8.31 3.24
N GLN A 207 5.78 -8.81 4.45
CA GLN A 207 6.48 -10.07 4.73
C GLN A 207 5.53 -11.27 4.80
N HIS A 208 4.27 -10.99 5.14
CA HIS A 208 3.25 -11.99 5.44
C HIS A 208 2.06 -11.96 4.46
N PHE A 209 2.15 -11.15 3.41
CA PHE A 209 1.10 -11.01 2.41
C PHE A 209 1.67 -11.17 1.01
N ARG A 210 1.22 -12.18 0.27
CA ARG A 210 1.65 -12.43 -1.10
C ARG A 210 0.52 -12.23 -2.10
N LEU A 211 0.79 -11.56 -3.21
CA LEU A 211 -0.14 -11.47 -4.33
C LEU A 211 -0.31 -12.87 -4.94
N VAL A 212 -1.53 -13.36 -5.03
CA VAL A 212 -1.83 -14.68 -5.62
C VAL A 212 -2.66 -14.59 -6.89
N TYR A 213 -3.37 -13.49 -7.09
CA TYR A 213 -4.22 -13.29 -8.27
C TYR A 213 -4.48 -11.82 -8.52
N GLU A 214 -4.61 -11.41 -9.78
CA GLU A 214 -5.11 -10.10 -10.19
C GLU A 214 -6.15 -10.23 -11.31
N SER A 215 -7.11 -9.31 -11.35
CA SER A 215 -8.15 -9.31 -12.38
C SER A 215 -7.56 -9.00 -13.76
N PRO A 216 -8.12 -9.53 -14.85
CA PRO A 216 -7.72 -9.15 -16.20
C PRO A 216 -8.05 -7.68 -16.52
N GLN A 217 -9.05 -7.10 -15.85
CA GLN A 217 -9.51 -5.74 -16.08
C GLN A 217 -8.56 -4.72 -15.43
N ASN A 218 -8.26 -3.65 -16.15
CA ASN A 218 -7.53 -2.52 -15.62
C ASN A 218 -8.47 -1.50 -14.97
N ALA A 219 -8.00 -0.83 -13.94
CA ALA A 219 -8.74 0.20 -13.22
C ALA A 219 -9.16 1.37 -14.13
N SER A 220 -8.35 1.69 -15.14
CA SER A 220 -8.65 2.71 -16.15
C SER A 220 -9.91 2.47 -16.95
N GLN A 221 -10.42 1.23 -17.00
CA GLN A 221 -11.68 0.90 -17.66
C GLN A 221 -12.91 1.38 -16.90
N TYR A 222 -12.79 1.55 -15.58
CA TYR A 222 -13.88 1.93 -14.68
C TYR A 222 -13.70 3.32 -14.09
N TYR A 223 -12.47 3.79 -14.00
CA TYR A 223 -12.15 5.08 -13.38
C TYR A 223 -11.52 5.98 -14.44
N GLN A 224 -11.99 7.22 -14.51
CA GLN A 224 -11.32 8.25 -15.31
C GLN A 224 -9.95 8.56 -14.71
N ILE A 225 -8.96 7.78 -15.07
CA ILE A 225 -7.58 8.03 -14.70
C ILE A 225 -7.04 9.04 -15.71
N SER A 226 -7.27 10.33 -15.46
CA SER A 226 -6.66 11.41 -16.22
C SER A 226 -5.19 11.51 -15.83
N SER A 227 -4.36 10.60 -16.27
CA SER A 227 -2.94 10.72 -16.00
C SER A 227 -2.11 10.27 -17.19
N THR A 228 -1.05 11.01 -17.41
CA THR A 228 0.09 10.58 -18.21
C THR A 228 0.88 9.45 -17.54
N ASN A 229 0.49 9.03 -16.33
CA ASN A 229 1.13 7.97 -15.58
C ASN A 229 0.70 6.60 -16.12
N VAL A 230 1.56 6.00 -16.95
CA VAL A 230 1.36 4.69 -17.57
C VAL A 230 1.13 3.59 -16.51
N GLN A 231 1.79 3.66 -15.36
CA GLN A 231 1.64 2.68 -14.29
C GLN A 231 0.19 2.61 -13.76
N LEU A 232 -0.50 3.75 -13.70
CA LEU A 232 -1.91 3.78 -13.29
C LEU A 232 -2.84 3.27 -14.38
N GLN A 233 -2.49 3.43 -15.66
CA GLN A 233 -3.30 2.92 -16.77
C GLN A 233 -3.35 1.38 -16.80
N ASP A 234 -2.25 0.73 -16.41
CA ASP A 234 -2.13 -0.72 -16.37
C ASP A 234 -2.45 -1.33 -14.99
N MET A 235 -2.80 -0.49 -14.01
CA MET A 235 -3.17 -0.95 -12.67
C MET A 235 -4.42 -1.83 -12.74
N LYS A 236 -4.35 -3.01 -12.14
CA LYS A 236 -5.48 -3.94 -12.10
C LYS A 236 -6.58 -3.47 -11.17
N SER A 237 -7.84 -3.72 -11.54
CA SER A 237 -9.00 -3.32 -10.74
C SER A 237 -9.05 -4.04 -9.41
N ILE A 238 -8.80 -5.35 -9.41
CA ILE A 238 -8.87 -6.22 -8.22
C ILE A 238 -7.56 -6.99 -8.08
N LYS A 239 -7.07 -7.09 -6.85
CA LYS A 239 -5.95 -7.97 -6.48
C LYS A 239 -6.33 -8.83 -5.28
N ILE A 240 -5.84 -10.08 -5.24
CA ILE A 240 -6.07 -11.00 -4.13
C ILE A 240 -4.73 -11.38 -3.53
N PHE A 241 -4.62 -11.21 -2.22
CA PHE A 241 -3.45 -11.58 -1.44
C PHE A 241 -3.76 -12.75 -0.53
N GLU A 242 -2.81 -13.67 -0.36
CA GLU A 242 -2.85 -14.72 0.66
C GLU A 242 -2.00 -14.30 1.85
N ILE A 243 -2.50 -14.56 3.05
CA ILE A 243 -1.78 -14.33 4.30
C ILE A 243 -0.97 -15.58 4.61
N VAL A 244 0.33 -15.44 4.78
CA VAL A 244 1.26 -16.56 5.01
C VAL A 244 2.23 -16.25 6.16
N PRO A 245 2.76 -17.26 6.86
CA PRO A 245 3.84 -17.09 7.83
C PRO A 245 5.11 -16.49 7.24
N GLY A 246 5.43 -16.81 5.98
CA GLY A 246 6.68 -16.41 5.33
C GLY A 246 7.88 -17.26 5.72
N ALA A 247 8.76 -17.58 4.79
CA ALA A 247 10.01 -18.30 5.06
C ALA A 247 11.09 -17.33 5.56
N THR A 248 11.95 -17.78 6.47
CA THR A 248 13.04 -16.97 7.03
C THR A 248 14.35 -17.25 6.32
N ILE A 249 15.04 -16.19 5.85
CA ILE A 249 16.37 -16.24 5.25
C ILE A 249 17.30 -15.35 6.07
N HIS A 250 18.45 -15.87 6.47
CA HIS A 250 19.47 -15.08 7.15
C HIS A 250 20.37 -14.33 6.16
N GLY A 251 20.54 -13.03 6.35
CA GLY A 251 21.34 -12.17 5.50
C GLY A 251 21.09 -10.70 5.75
N THR A 252 21.92 -9.85 5.16
CA THR A 252 21.81 -8.39 5.24
C THR A 252 21.75 -7.77 3.84
N GLY A 253 21.17 -6.59 3.73
CA GLY A 253 20.99 -5.87 2.47
C GLY A 253 19.58 -6.04 1.91
N THR A 254 19.47 -6.03 0.60
CA THR A 254 18.19 -6.12 -0.14
C THR A 254 18.08 -7.47 -0.82
N ILE A 255 16.97 -8.18 -0.59
CA ILE A 255 16.62 -9.42 -1.29
C ILE A 255 15.54 -9.17 -2.32
N GLU A 256 15.65 -9.79 -3.48
CA GLU A 256 14.64 -9.68 -4.54
C GLU A 256 14.28 -11.03 -5.17
N ILE A 257 13.05 -11.11 -5.71
CA ILE A 257 12.58 -12.22 -6.53
C ILE A 257 11.75 -11.70 -7.69
N PRO A 258 12.02 -12.11 -8.94
CA PRO A 258 11.19 -11.79 -10.08
C PRO A 258 9.94 -12.70 -10.11
N LEU A 259 8.79 -12.09 -10.38
CA LEU A 259 7.47 -12.72 -10.35
C LEU A 259 6.69 -12.41 -11.63
N GLU A 260 5.82 -13.32 -12.02
CA GLU A 260 4.84 -13.15 -13.10
C GLU A 260 3.44 -13.47 -12.58
N THR A 261 2.49 -12.60 -12.87
CA THR A 261 1.09 -12.75 -12.46
C THR A 261 0.32 -13.66 -13.42
N ASN A 262 -0.90 -14.03 -13.03
CA ASN A 262 -1.85 -14.77 -13.87
C ASN A 262 -2.26 -14.02 -15.15
N THR A 263 -2.01 -12.72 -15.23
CA THR A 263 -2.28 -11.89 -16.43
C THR A 263 -1.04 -11.72 -17.32
N GLY A 264 0.11 -12.31 -16.95
CA GLY A 264 1.38 -12.18 -17.66
C GLY A 264 2.16 -10.89 -17.34
N ARG A 265 1.72 -10.11 -16.34
CA ARG A 265 2.47 -8.93 -15.87
C ARG A 265 3.65 -9.40 -15.02
N SER A 266 4.84 -8.90 -15.35
CA SER A 266 6.05 -9.11 -14.56
C SER A 266 6.23 -8.01 -13.51
N PHE A 267 6.69 -8.38 -12.32
CA PHE A 267 7.13 -7.45 -11.29
C PHE A 267 8.21 -8.08 -10.42
N VAL A 268 8.89 -7.27 -9.62
CA VAL A 268 9.93 -7.72 -8.69
C VAL A 268 9.47 -7.41 -7.28
N TYR A 269 9.40 -8.45 -6.44
CA TYR A 269 9.26 -8.24 -5.00
C TYR A 269 10.65 -7.99 -4.41
N ARG A 270 10.79 -6.90 -3.66
CA ARG A 270 12.00 -6.50 -2.95
C ARG A 270 11.71 -6.30 -1.49
N GLN A 271 12.70 -6.64 -0.66
CA GLN A 271 12.63 -6.46 0.79
C GLN A 271 14.02 -6.12 1.34
N GLU A 272 14.09 -5.18 2.28
CA GLU A 272 15.28 -4.93 3.07
C GLU A 272 15.32 -5.83 4.30
N SER A 273 16.53 -6.24 4.71
CA SER A 273 16.70 -7.08 5.90
C SER A 273 16.37 -6.31 7.17
N VAL A 274 15.72 -6.99 8.11
CA VAL A 274 15.48 -6.48 9.46
C VAL A 274 16.26 -7.32 10.46
N ASN A 275 17.19 -6.71 11.17
CA ASN A 275 18.04 -7.40 12.15
C ASN A 275 18.78 -8.63 11.58
N GLY A 276 19.27 -8.54 10.33
CA GLY A 276 20.01 -9.63 9.70
C GLY A 276 19.14 -10.78 9.19
N THR A 277 17.86 -10.55 9.01
CA THR A 277 16.91 -11.55 8.50
C THR A 277 15.95 -10.96 7.47
N PHE A 278 15.49 -11.81 6.55
CA PHE A 278 14.37 -11.57 5.66
C PHE A 278 13.26 -12.56 6.00
N VAL A 279 12.01 -12.12 5.97
CA VAL A 279 10.85 -13.01 6.00
C VAL A 279 10.14 -12.87 4.65
N VAL A 280 10.19 -13.91 3.83
CA VAL A 280 9.81 -13.83 2.42
C VAL A 280 8.51 -14.60 2.13
N PRO A 281 7.53 -13.97 1.43
CA PRO A 281 6.20 -14.56 1.27
C PRO A 281 6.01 -15.43 0.03
N TYR A 282 6.98 -15.48 -0.89
CA TYR A 282 6.85 -16.22 -2.15
C TYR A 282 7.72 -17.47 -2.18
N ALA A 283 7.21 -18.55 -2.79
CA ALA A 283 8.01 -19.71 -3.15
C ALA A 283 8.71 -19.49 -4.49
N THR A 284 9.89 -20.07 -4.66
CA THR A 284 10.70 -19.98 -5.90
C THR A 284 10.35 -21.03 -6.94
N GLY A 285 9.63 -22.09 -6.55
CA GLY A 285 9.15 -23.16 -7.43
C GLY A 285 7.70 -23.51 -7.16
N GLY A 286 6.95 -23.90 -8.19
CA GLY A 286 5.58 -24.36 -8.05
C GLY A 286 4.62 -23.24 -7.65
N GLY A 287 4.21 -22.38 -8.54
CA GLY A 287 3.15 -21.39 -8.27
C GLY A 287 1.78 -22.05 -8.09
N THR A 288 0.82 -21.33 -7.52
CA THR A 288 -0.59 -21.72 -7.56
C THR A 288 -1.01 -21.83 -9.03
N PRO A 289 -1.58 -22.97 -9.49
CA PRO A 289 -2.04 -23.10 -10.86
C PRO A 289 -2.98 -21.92 -11.22
N GLY A 290 -2.63 -21.16 -12.29
CA GLY A 290 -3.36 -19.99 -12.70
C GLY A 290 -3.19 -18.75 -11.80
N GLY A 291 -2.19 -18.75 -10.92
CA GLY A 291 -1.85 -17.65 -10.00
C GLY A 291 -0.53 -16.96 -10.32
N VAL A 292 0.01 -16.26 -9.31
CA VAL A 292 1.33 -15.63 -9.36
C VAL A 292 2.43 -16.66 -9.17
N ARG A 293 3.49 -16.60 -9.97
CA ARG A 293 4.62 -17.52 -9.93
C ARG A 293 5.96 -16.81 -9.95
N ALA A 294 6.95 -17.40 -9.31
CA ALA A 294 8.32 -16.95 -9.43
C ALA A 294 8.91 -17.35 -10.80
N THR A 295 9.66 -16.43 -11.40
CA THR A 295 10.42 -16.66 -12.64
C THR A 295 11.92 -16.80 -12.38
N GLY A 296 12.34 -16.68 -11.11
CA GLY A 296 13.71 -16.82 -10.64
C GLY A 296 13.78 -17.21 -9.17
N LYS A 297 15.00 -17.18 -8.63
CA LYS A 297 15.28 -17.42 -7.22
C LYS A 297 15.33 -16.10 -6.45
N TYR A 298 15.21 -16.17 -5.12
CA TYR A 298 15.59 -15.05 -4.27
C TYR A 298 17.09 -14.77 -4.41
N THR A 299 17.43 -13.50 -4.56
CA THR A 299 18.83 -13.05 -4.68
C THR A 299 19.07 -11.89 -3.73
N ILE A 300 20.07 -11.98 -2.86
CA ILE A 300 20.57 -10.83 -2.11
C ILE A 300 21.43 -9.99 -3.06
N ILE A 301 21.02 -8.76 -3.33
CA ILE A 301 21.62 -7.91 -4.37
C ILE A 301 23.10 -7.66 -4.10
N GLU A 302 23.45 -7.33 -2.87
CA GLU A 302 24.81 -6.93 -2.47
C GLU A 302 25.82 -8.07 -2.55
N THR A 303 25.37 -9.33 -2.44
CA THR A 303 26.26 -10.50 -2.40
C THR A 303 26.11 -11.43 -3.61
N GLY A 304 25.00 -11.30 -4.36
CA GLY A 304 24.63 -12.24 -5.43
C GLY A 304 24.21 -13.62 -4.92
N ARG A 305 24.09 -13.81 -3.60
CA ARG A 305 23.72 -15.09 -3.00
C ARG A 305 22.27 -15.42 -3.31
N THR A 306 22.00 -16.67 -3.73
CA THR A 306 20.68 -17.11 -4.13
C THR A 306 20.07 -18.13 -3.18
N TYR A 307 18.74 -18.17 -3.10
CA TYR A 307 17.99 -19.08 -2.24
C TYR A 307 16.79 -19.66 -3.01
N GLU A 308 16.55 -20.93 -2.79
CA GLU A 308 15.33 -21.62 -3.20
C GLU A 308 14.42 -21.77 -1.98
N VAL A 309 13.16 -21.41 -2.16
CA VAL A 309 12.14 -21.42 -1.09
C VAL A 309 10.96 -22.24 -1.61
N THR A 310 10.55 -23.25 -0.87
CA THR A 310 9.37 -24.04 -1.21
C THR A 310 8.09 -23.40 -0.66
N ASP A 311 6.92 -23.81 -1.18
CA ASP A 311 5.63 -23.34 -0.65
C ASP A 311 5.40 -23.79 0.80
N ASP A 312 5.91 -24.99 1.16
CA ASP A 312 5.87 -25.48 2.54
C ASP A 312 6.73 -24.64 3.48
N ASP A 313 7.91 -24.17 3.03
CA ASP A 313 8.74 -23.25 3.83
C ASP A 313 8.00 -21.96 4.13
N VAL A 314 7.30 -21.40 3.14
CA VAL A 314 6.50 -20.18 3.31
C VAL A 314 5.32 -20.42 4.24
N ARG A 315 4.59 -21.53 4.07
CA ARG A 315 3.37 -21.84 4.85
C ARG A 315 3.65 -22.22 6.30
N GLU A 316 4.82 -22.79 6.56
CA GLU A 316 5.20 -23.25 7.90
C GLU A 316 6.18 -22.28 8.60
N GLY A 317 6.62 -21.22 7.92
CA GLY A 317 7.56 -20.24 8.49
C GLY A 317 8.96 -20.83 8.70
N ARG A 318 9.41 -21.74 7.85
CA ARG A 318 10.68 -22.42 8.02
C ARG A 318 11.87 -21.53 7.73
N VAL A 319 13.02 -21.85 8.36
CA VAL A 319 14.30 -21.21 8.05
C VAL A 319 14.91 -21.91 6.83
N VAL A 320 15.28 -21.11 5.82
CA VAL A 320 15.90 -21.59 4.58
C VAL A 320 17.38 -21.25 4.58
N ASN A 321 18.21 -22.27 4.35
CA ASN A 321 19.66 -22.10 4.22
C ASN A 321 20.03 -21.89 2.75
N GLY A 322 20.92 -20.94 2.48
CA GLY A 322 21.38 -20.68 1.11
C GLY A 322 22.19 -21.84 0.55
N ASN A 323 22.01 -22.13 -0.72
CA ASN A 323 22.94 -22.94 -1.48
C ASN A 323 24.25 -22.14 -1.60
N GLY A 324 25.33 -22.66 -1.01
CA GLY A 324 26.64 -22.05 -1.02
C GLY A 324 27.25 -22.00 -2.40
#